data_889e7ddc526a73c381818bb94469bd71
#
_entry.id   889e7ddc526a73c381818bb94469bd71
#
_cell.length_a   1.000
_cell.length_b   1.000
_cell.length_c   1.000
_cell.angle_alpha   90.00
_cell.angle_beta   90.00
_cell.angle_gamma   90.00
#
_symmetry.space_group_name_H-M   'P 1'
#
loop_
_entity.id
_entity.type
_entity.pdbx_description
1 polymer ?
#
loop_
_entity_poly.entity_id
_entity_poly.type
_entity_poly.pdbx_seq_one_letter_code
_entity_poly.pdbx_strand_id
1 'polypeptide(L)'
;GQGVITAAIIIAEAAVLHENLVAVQSQSYGAEARGGATRSDVLISDTEIDFPKVTYPNLLVCLTQEAYNTFSPIIRPGGFLITDTRYVKTHKKVAARQRELPMYQSVMDEIGKPVVFNICMLGAVIGMIEIVKPESIMKVIETRIPAGLIDINRKALELGIKLGEPFKG
;
A
#
# COMPACT_ATOMS: atom_id res chain seq x y z
N GLY A 1 -5.34 8.46 -8.22
CA GLY A 1 -5.56 7.35 -9.07
C GLY A 1 -5.20 6.03 -8.44
N GLN A 2 -5.47 4.96 -9.06
CA GLN A 2 -5.09 3.59 -8.70
C GLN A 2 -5.59 3.11 -7.32
N GLY A 3 -6.49 3.85 -6.68
CA GLY A 3 -7.12 3.44 -5.42
C GLY A 3 -6.22 3.48 -4.20
N VAL A 4 -5.14 4.26 -4.22
CA VAL A 4 -4.22 4.35 -3.08
C VAL A 4 -4.89 4.92 -1.83
N ILE A 5 -5.80 5.86 -1.99
CA ILE A 5 -6.53 6.44 -0.86
C ILE A 5 -7.41 5.37 -0.20
N THR A 6 -8.13 4.60 -0.99
CA THR A 6 -8.98 3.52 -0.49
C THR A 6 -8.14 2.47 0.26
N ALA A 7 -7.01 2.06 -0.30
CA ALA A 7 -6.12 1.10 0.36
C ALA A 7 -5.61 1.64 1.71
N ALA A 8 -5.23 2.91 1.76
CA ALA A 8 -4.77 3.55 3.00
C ALA A 8 -5.88 3.58 4.06
N ILE A 9 -7.11 3.90 3.66
CA ILE A 9 -8.25 3.91 4.57
C ILE A 9 -8.52 2.50 5.10
N ILE A 10 -8.47 1.50 4.24
CA ILE A 10 -8.74 0.11 4.64
C ILE A 10 -7.72 -0.37 5.68
N ILE A 11 -6.43 -0.13 5.46
CA ILE A 11 -5.44 -0.59 6.44
C ILE A 11 -5.55 0.16 7.76
N ALA A 12 -5.84 1.45 7.72
CA ALA A 12 -6.02 2.25 8.93
C ALA A 12 -7.24 1.77 9.73
N GLU A 13 -8.37 1.52 9.07
CA GLU A 13 -9.57 0.99 9.73
C GLU A 13 -9.33 -0.41 10.30
N ALA A 14 -8.66 -1.27 9.55
CA ALA A 14 -8.35 -2.62 10.03
C ALA A 14 -7.51 -2.56 11.31
N ALA A 15 -6.52 -1.68 11.35
CA ALA A 15 -5.69 -1.49 12.53
C ALA A 15 -6.51 -1.04 13.74
N VAL A 16 -7.37 -0.04 13.56
CA VAL A 16 -8.13 0.56 14.65
C VAL A 16 -9.28 -0.34 15.09
N LEU A 17 -10.07 -0.84 14.16
CA LEU A 17 -11.31 -1.57 14.47
C LEU A 17 -11.08 -3.02 14.86
N HIS A 18 -10.01 -3.65 14.37
CA HIS A 18 -9.82 -5.09 14.50
C HIS A 18 -8.49 -5.54 15.10
N GLU A 19 -7.55 -4.61 15.35
CA GLU A 19 -6.24 -4.94 15.90
C GLU A 19 -5.94 -4.18 17.20
N ASN A 20 -6.87 -3.36 17.63
CA ASN A 20 -6.69 -2.53 18.83
C ASN A 20 -5.45 -1.63 18.77
N LEU A 21 -5.17 -1.11 17.58
CA LEU A 21 -4.05 -0.20 17.34
C LEU A 21 -4.56 1.23 17.16
N VAL A 22 -3.64 2.18 17.23
CA VAL A 22 -3.91 3.58 16.90
C VAL A 22 -3.47 3.82 15.47
N ALA A 23 -4.27 4.53 14.70
CA ALA A 23 -3.90 4.87 13.33
C ALA A 23 -4.35 6.27 12.97
N VAL A 24 -3.53 6.94 12.16
CA VAL A 24 -3.87 8.23 11.54
C VAL A 24 -3.65 8.07 10.05
N GLN A 25 -4.67 8.41 9.26
CA GLN A 25 -4.58 8.40 7.82
C GLN A 25 -4.81 9.81 7.30
N SER A 26 -3.99 10.23 6.36
CA SER A 26 -4.14 11.53 5.71
C SER A 26 -3.78 11.40 4.24
N GLN A 27 -4.31 12.30 3.43
CA GLN A 27 -3.94 12.37 2.03
C GLN A 27 -3.59 13.82 1.66
N SER A 28 -2.67 13.92 0.71
CA SER A 28 -2.36 15.19 0.08
C SER A 28 -2.38 14.99 -1.43
N TYR A 29 -2.99 15.94 -2.10
CA TYR A 29 -2.98 15.98 -3.55
C TYR A 29 -1.79 16.83 -3.98
N GLY A 30 -1.20 16.50 -5.11
CA GLY A 30 -0.15 17.32 -5.66
C GLY A 30 -0.60 18.79 -5.65
N ALA A 31 0.26 19.67 -5.17
CA ALA A 31 -0.05 21.09 -5.04
C ALA A 31 -0.39 21.70 -6.38
N GLU A 32 -0.15 20.99 -7.39
CA GLU A 32 -0.29 21.44 -8.74
C GLU A 32 -1.61 21.00 -9.31
N ALA A 33 -2.40 21.94 -9.66
CA ALA A 33 -3.51 21.70 -10.57
C ALA A 33 -3.04 21.02 -11.86
N ARG A 34 -1.80 20.64 -11.92
CA ARG A 34 -1.10 20.07 -13.09
C ARG A 34 -0.81 18.58 -12.95
N GLY A 35 -1.51 17.90 -12.05
CA GLY A 35 -1.38 16.48 -11.94
C GLY A 35 -0.18 15.99 -11.12
N GLY A 36 0.17 16.73 -10.08
CA GLY A 36 1.17 16.28 -9.12
C GLY A 36 0.76 14.96 -8.47
N ALA A 37 1.74 14.21 -7.99
CA ALA A 37 1.53 12.88 -7.42
C ALA A 37 0.60 12.93 -6.21
N THR A 38 -0.46 12.15 -6.23
CA THR A 38 -1.34 11.94 -5.09
C THR A 38 -0.64 11.05 -4.08
N ARG A 39 -0.77 11.39 -2.80
CA ARG A 39 -0.11 10.67 -1.73
C ARG A 39 -1.10 10.38 -0.60
N SER A 40 -1.06 9.17 -0.08
CA SER A 40 -1.76 8.78 1.14
C SER A 40 -0.76 8.30 2.17
N ASP A 41 -0.87 8.83 3.38
CA ASP A 41 0.01 8.51 4.49
C ASP A 41 -0.78 7.77 5.57
N VAL A 42 -0.14 6.76 6.16
CA VAL A 42 -0.72 6.03 7.29
C VAL A 42 0.34 5.87 8.36
N LEU A 43 0.00 6.29 9.57
CA LEU A 43 0.77 6.02 10.78
C LEU A 43 0.00 4.99 11.58
N ILE A 44 0.66 3.92 11.98
CA ILE A 44 0.06 2.87 12.84
C ILE A 44 0.98 2.64 14.02
N SER A 45 0.41 2.62 15.22
CA SER A 45 1.17 2.46 16.45
C SER A 45 0.36 1.68 17.49
N ASP A 46 1.04 1.05 18.40
CA ASP A 46 0.43 0.44 19.60
C ASP A 46 0.26 1.45 20.73
N THR A 47 0.82 2.63 20.56
CA THR A 47 0.73 3.73 21.55
C THR A 47 0.17 4.99 20.89
N GLU A 48 -0.14 5.99 21.71
CA GLU A 48 -0.65 7.27 21.23
C GLU A 48 0.29 7.90 20.20
N ILE A 49 -0.29 8.52 19.16
CA ILE A 49 0.47 9.20 18.12
C ILE A 49 0.44 10.69 18.40
N ASP A 50 1.58 11.23 18.89
CA ASP A 50 1.69 12.64 19.24
C ASP A 50 1.97 13.55 18.04
N PHE A 51 2.59 13.00 17.00
CA PHE A 51 2.94 13.75 15.79
C PHE A 51 2.35 13.05 14.57
N PRO A 52 1.14 13.44 14.14
CA PRO A 52 0.39 12.72 13.12
C PRO A 52 0.85 13.05 11.69
N LYS A 53 2.15 12.97 11.43
CA LYS A 53 2.72 13.29 10.13
C LYS A 53 3.83 12.32 9.76
N VAL A 54 3.79 11.81 8.54
CA VAL A 54 4.85 10.94 8.01
C VAL A 54 5.95 11.83 7.43
N THR A 55 7.12 11.77 8.02
CA THR A 55 8.29 12.52 7.56
C THR A 55 9.25 11.62 6.79
N TYR A 56 9.62 10.48 7.40
CA TYR A 56 10.52 9.48 6.83
C TYR A 56 9.83 8.13 6.91
N PRO A 57 9.14 7.69 5.87
CA PRO A 57 8.36 6.44 5.94
C PRO A 57 9.26 5.20 6.09
N ASN A 58 8.77 4.24 6.86
CA ASN A 58 9.39 2.93 7.00
C ASN A 58 9.11 2.04 5.80
N LEU A 59 7.95 2.28 5.17
CA LEU A 59 7.55 1.61 3.96
C LEU A 59 6.93 2.64 3.02
N LEU A 60 7.36 2.62 1.77
CA LEU A 60 6.87 3.50 0.72
C LEU A 60 6.46 2.65 -0.47
N VAL A 61 5.27 2.89 -0.99
CA VAL A 61 4.80 2.28 -2.23
C VAL A 61 4.69 3.36 -3.28
N CYS A 62 5.41 3.19 -4.39
CA CYS A 62 5.35 4.11 -5.52
C CYS A 62 4.77 3.37 -6.72
N LEU A 63 3.62 3.83 -7.19
CA LEU A 63 2.90 3.19 -8.29
C LEU A 63 3.02 3.97 -9.61
N THR A 64 3.70 5.10 -9.59
CA THR A 64 4.00 5.87 -10.82
C THR A 64 5.46 6.30 -10.77
N GLN A 65 6.04 6.54 -11.96
CA GLN A 65 7.41 7.03 -12.04
C GLN A 65 7.56 8.38 -11.36
N GLU A 66 6.55 9.24 -11.51
CA GLU A 66 6.55 10.56 -10.86
C GLU A 66 6.60 10.43 -9.33
N ALA A 67 5.76 9.55 -8.75
CA ALA A 67 5.78 9.31 -7.31
C ALA A 67 7.14 8.77 -6.85
N TYR A 68 7.71 7.85 -7.60
CA TYR A 68 9.03 7.30 -7.30
C TYR A 68 10.10 8.40 -7.29
N ASN A 69 10.12 9.21 -8.33
CA ASN A 69 11.11 10.28 -8.44
C ASN A 69 10.97 11.33 -7.33
N THR A 70 9.72 11.63 -6.94
CA THR A 70 9.43 12.66 -5.95
C THR A 70 9.66 12.16 -4.52
N PHE A 71 9.22 10.94 -4.19
CA PHE A 71 9.14 10.48 -2.81
C PHE A 71 10.22 9.48 -2.40
N SER A 72 10.87 8.79 -3.34
CA SER A 72 11.90 7.83 -2.96
C SER A 72 13.02 8.44 -2.10
N PRO A 73 13.40 9.72 -2.29
CA PRO A 73 14.45 10.31 -1.45
C PRO A 73 14.10 10.46 0.03
N ILE A 74 12.80 10.46 0.40
CA ILE A 74 12.41 10.66 1.79
C ILE A 74 12.29 9.36 2.59
N ILE A 75 12.45 8.21 1.94
CA ILE A 75 12.33 6.94 2.66
C ILE A 75 13.39 6.83 3.76
N ARG A 76 12.99 6.24 4.89
CA ARG A 76 13.92 5.96 5.98
C ARG A 76 14.99 5.00 5.47
N PRO A 77 16.29 5.26 5.72
CA PRO A 77 17.35 4.32 5.32
C PRO A 77 17.07 2.92 5.85
N GLY A 78 17.17 1.93 4.98
CA GLY A 78 16.83 0.54 5.31
C GLY A 78 15.34 0.22 5.31
N GLY A 79 14.48 1.18 5.00
CA GLY A 79 13.06 0.93 4.84
C GLY A 79 12.74 0.14 3.57
N PHE A 80 11.50 -0.28 3.42
CA PHE A 80 11.04 -0.97 2.22
C PHE A 80 10.47 0.00 1.20
N LEU A 81 10.87 -0.16 -0.05
CA LEU A 81 10.29 0.57 -1.16
C LEU A 81 9.72 -0.43 -2.17
N ILE A 82 8.40 -0.42 -2.30
CA ILE A 82 7.69 -1.30 -3.22
C ILE A 82 7.31 -0.53 -4.47
N THR A 83 7.61 -1.09 -5.62
CA THR A 83 7.21 -0.53 -6.92
C THR A 83 6.56 -1.61 -7.76
N ASP A 84 5.79 -1.19 -8.77
CA ASP A 84 5.23 -2.10 -9.76
C ASP A 84 6.11 -2.13 -10.99
N THR A 85 6.45 -3.32 -11.45
CA THR A 85 7.36 -3.51 -12.60
C THR A 85 6.82 -2.88 -13.89
N ARG A 86 5.51 -2.73 -14.00
CA ARG A 86 4.89 -2.13 -15.18
C ARG A 86 5.07 -0.62 -15.24
N TYR A 87 5.00 0.04 -14.08
CA TYR A 87 4.86 1.49 -14.02
C TYR A 87 6.11 2.23 -13.62
N VAL A 88 7.08 1.56 -12.99
CA VAL A 88 8.22 2.23 -12.38
C VAL A 88 9.51 1.55 -12.79
N LYS A 89 10.47 2.36 -13.24
CA LYS A 89 11.86 1.93 -13.40
C LYS A 89 12.63 2.47 -12.20
N THR A 90 13.24 1.58 -11.45
CA THR A 90 14.00 1.92 -10.26
C THR A 90 15.47 2.21 -10.60
N HIS A 91 16.15 2.87 -9.69
CA HIS A 91 17.60 3.06 -9.77
C HIS A 91 18.25 2.73 -8.41
N LYS A 92 19.56 2.53 -8.42
CA LYS A 92 20.30 2.01 -7.26
C LYS A 92 20.64 3.05 -6.19
N LYS A 93 20.33 4.32 -6.43
CA LYS A 93 20.75 5.41 -5.53
C LYS A 93 19.81 5.62 -4.34
N VAL A 94 18.76 4.85 -4.22
CA VAL A 94 17.82 4.93 -3.10
C VAL A 94 18.34 4.07 -1.97
N ALA A 95 18.50 4.64 -0.77
CA ALA A 95 19.01 3.93 0.41
C ALA A 95 17.89 3.11 1.07
N ALA A 96 17.28 2.18 0.31
CA ALA A 96 16.15 1.38 0.76
C ALA A 96 16.24 -0.02 0.19
N ARG A 97 15.51 -0.94 0.81
CA ARG A 97 15.31 -2.28 0.28
C ARG A 97 14.22 -2.21 -0.78
N GLN A 98 14.63 -2.04 -2.02
CA GLN A 98 13.69 -1.91 -3.13
C GLN A 98 13.19 -3.27 -3.59
N ARG A 99 11.86 -3.39 -3.72
CA ARG A 99 11.19 -4.61 -4.19
C ARG A 99 10.29 -4.26 -5.36
N GLU A 100 10.68 -4.72 -6.53
CA GLU A 100 9.91 -4.54 -7.76
C GLU A 100 9.00 -5.74 -7.92
N LEU A 101 7.70 -5.53 -7.78
CA LEU A 101 6.73 -6.62 -7.80
C LEU A 101 5.84 -6.50 -9.06
N PRO A 102 5.56 -7.63 -9.75
CA PRO A 102 4.70 -7.63 -10.93
C PRO A 102 3.22 -7.66 -10.53
N MET A 103 2.78 -6.69 -9.72
CA MET A 103 1.43 -6.68 -9.17
C MET A 103 0.36 -6.52 -10.24
N TYR A 104 0.53 -5.55 -11.13
CA TYR A 104 -0.45 -5.33 -12.19
C TYR A 104 -0.56 -6.55 -13.10
N GLN A 105 0.57 -7.07 -13.57
CA GLN A 105 0.57 -8.22 -14.47
C GLN A 105 -0.06 -9.44 -13.81
N SER A 106 0.24 -9.68 -12.53
CA SER A 106 -0.33 -10.80 -11.79
C SER A 106 -1.85 -10.67 -11.63
N VAL A 107 -2.33 -9.46 -11.36
CA VAL A 107 -3.78 -9.21 -11.29
C VAL A 107 -4.44 -9.50 -12.63
N MET A 108 -3.84 -9.02 -13.72
CA MET A 108 -4.41 -9.25 -15.04
C MET A 108 -4.39 -10.72 -15.44
N ASP A 109 -3.31 -11.44 -15.12
CA ASP A 109 -3.19 -12.86 -15.46
C ASP A 109 -4.13 -13.74 -14.64
N GLU A 110 -4.30 -13.48 -13.37
CA GLU A 110 -5.03 -14.38 -12.47
C GLU A 110 -6.46 -13.95 -12.19
N ILE A 111 -6.77 -12.67 -12.29
CA ILE A 111 -8.11 -12.13 -11.99
C ILE A 111 -8.73 -11.46 -13.22
N GLY A 112 -7.91 -10.75 -14.00
CA GLY A 112 -8.35 -10.08 -15.21
C GLY A 112 -9.14 -8.80 -14.98
N LYS A 113 -9.14 -8.27 -13.76
CA LYS A 113 -9.89 -7.06 -13.39
C LYS A 113 -8.97 -6.04 -12.71
N PRO A 114 -8.55 -4.99 -13.44
CA PRO A 114 -7.61 -4.01 -12.89
C PRO A 114 -8.15 -3.22 -11.71
N VAL A 115 -9.46 -3.19 -11.51
CA VAL A 115 -10.09 -2.46 -10.40
C VAL A 115 -9.62 -2.96 -9.03
N VAL A 116 -9.15 -4.20 -8.91
CA VAL A 116 -8.67 -4.75 -7.65
C VAL A 116 -7.16 -4.63 -7.45
N PHE A 117 -6.48 -3.89 -8.32
CA PHE A 117 -5.04 -3.68 -8.20
C PHE A 117 -4.63 -3.09 -6.85
N ASN A 118 -5.38 -2.12 -6.34
CA ASN A 118 -5.09 -1.49 -5.05
C ASN A 118 -5.12 -2.49 -3.89
N ILE A 119 -5.99 -3.47 -3.94
CA ILE A 119 -6.08 -4.50 -2.90
C ILE A 119 -4.93 -5.50 -3.02
N CYS A 120 -4.50 -5.81 -4.24
CA CYS A 120 -3.29 -6.59 -4.45
C CYS A 120 -2.07 -5.86 -3.86
N MET A 121 -1.94 -4.57 -4.12
CA MET A 121 -0.87 -3.75 -3.54
C MET A 121 -0.92 -3.78 -2.01
N LEU A 122 -2.10 -3.65 -1.43
CA LEU A 122 -2.28 -3.73 0.02
C LEU A 122 -1.85 -5.11 0.55
N GLY A 123 -2.18 -6.18 -0.18
CA GLY A 123 -1.72 -7.53 0.14
C GLY A 123 -0.20 -7.65 0.15
N ALA A 124 0.47 -7.04 -0.83
CA ALA A 124 1.94 -7.03 -0.89
C ALA A 124 2.52 -6.33 0.35
N VAL A 125 1.93 -5.22 0.76
CA VAL A 125 2.35 -4.50 1.97
C VAL A 125 2.28 -5.38 3.20
N ILE A 126 1.12 -5.99 3.47
CA ILE A 126 0.94 -6.81 4.67
C ILE A 126 1.67 -8.16 4.60
N GLY A 127 1.98 -8.63 3.40
CA GLY A 127 2.82 -9.81 3.21
C GLY A 127 4.29 -9.53 3.54
N MET A 128 4.76 -8.31 3.31
CA MET A 128 6.14 -7.91 3.61
C MET A 128 6.32 -7.46 5.06
N ILE A 129 5.37 -6.70 5.58
CA ILE A 129 5.38 -6.25 6.97
C ILE A 129 4.06 -6.68 7.63
N GLU A 130 4.13 -7.50 8.64
CA GLU A 130 2.95 -8.06 9.31
C GLU A 130 2.34 -7.10 10.33
N ILE A 131 2.04 -5.89 9.89
CA ILE A 131 1.52 -4.86 10.78
C ILE A 131 0.03 -5.04 11.08
N VAL A 132 -0.70 -5.63 10.14
CA VAL A 132 -2.14 -5.91 10.26
C VAL A 132 -2.40 -7.28 9.65
N LYS A 133 -3.28 -8.06 10.27
CA LYS A 133 -3.60 -9.41 9.80
C LYS A 133 -4.51 -9.38 8.56
N PRO A 134 -4.35 -10.33 7.64
CA PRO A 134 -5.25 -10.45 6.49
C PRO A 134 -6.73 -10.51 6.86
N GLU A 135 -7.07 -11.21 7.95
CA GLU A 135 -8.45 -11.35 8.42
C GLU A 135 -9.04 -9.99 8.80
N SER A 136 -8.24 -9.11 9.39
CA SER A 136 -8.67 -7.76 9.75
C SER A 136 -8.93 -6.91 8.52
N ILE A 137 -8.09 -7.02 7.51
CA ILE A 137 -8.31 -6.37 6.21
C ILE A 137 -9.61 -6.87 5.57
N MET A 138 -9.83 -8.18 5.58
CA MET A 138 -11.05 -8.75 4.98
C MET A 138 -12.32 -8.28 5.68
N LYS A 139 -12.31 -8.12 6.99
CA LYS A 139 -13.46 -7.57 7.71
C LYS A 139 -13.82 -6.16 7.24
N VAL A 140 -12.83 -5.33 6.98
CA VAL A 140 -13.06 -3.98 6.45
C VAL A 140 -13.56 -4.04 5.00
N ILE A 141 -12.97 -4.88 4.18
CA ILE A 141 -13.40 -5.06 2.79
C ILE A 141 -14.88 -5.45 2.74
N GLU A 142 -15.31 -6.36 3.60
CA GLU A 142 -16.70 -6.82 3.66
C GLU A 142 -17.69 -5.70 3.99
N THR A 143 -17.26 -4.66 4.69
CA THR A 143 -18.13 -3.52 5.01
C THR A 143 -18.07 -2.40 3.99
N ARG A 144 -16.99 -2.30 3.21
CA ARG A 144 -16.77 -1.19 2.28
C ARG A 144 -17.01 -1.54 0.83
N ILE A 145 -16.90 -2.80 0.47
CA ILE A 145 -16.97 -3.26 -0.91
C ILE A 145 -18.34 -3.91 -1.15
N PRO A 146 -18.99 -3.66 -2.29
CA PRO A 146 -20.24 -4.35 -2.61
C PRO A 146 -20.10 -5.86 -2.58
N ALA A 147 -21.13 -6.55 -2.10
CA ALA A 147 -21.12 -7.99 -1.88
C ALA A 147 -20.65 -8.79 -3.10
N GLY A 148 -21.05 -8.37 -4.30
CA GLY A 148 -20.67 -9.06 -5.54
C GLY A 148 -19.19 -8.94 -5.91
N LEU A 149 -18.44 -8.08 -5.25
CA LEU A 149 -17.02 -7.85 -5.54
C LEU A 149 -16.09 -8.38 -4.45
N ILE A 150 -16.63 -8.95 -3.37
CA ILE A 150 -15.81 -9.39 -2.24
C ILE A 150 -14.87 -10.51 -2.64
N ASP A 151 -15.34 -11.48 -3.43
CA ASP A 151 -14.51 -12.62 -3.80
C ASP A 151 -13.29 -12.23 -4.64
N ILE A 152 -13.45 -11.33 -5.61
CA ILE A 152 -12.29 -10.89 -6.41
C ILE A 152 -11.34 -10.03 -5.59
N ASN A 153 -11.85 -9.30 -4.62
CA ASN A 153 -11.00 -8.52 -3.70
C ASN A 153 -10.23 -9.45 -2.75
N ARG A 154 -10.86 -10.52 -2.28
CA ARG A 154 -10.16 -11.54 -1.48
C ARG A 154 -9.04 -12.18 -2.27
N LYS A 155 -9.30 -12.55 -3.52
CA LYS A 155 -8.26 -13.11 -4.41
C LYS A 155 -7.12 -12.14 -4.63
N ALA A 156 -7.43 -10.87 -4.82
CA ALA A 156 -6.41 -9.83 -5.01
C ALA A 156 -5.54 -9.67 -3.77
N LEU A 157 -6.16 -9.68 -2.58
CA LEU A 157 -5.42 -9.60 -1.33
C LEU A 157 -4.47 -10.79 -1.17
N GLU A 158 -4.97 -12.00 -1.39
CA GLU A 158 -4.17 -13.22 -1.30
C GLU A 158 -3.03 -13.23 -2.31
N LEU A 159 -3.29 -12.77 -3.52
CA LEU A 159 -2.29 -12.65 -4.57
C LEU A 159 -1.17 -11.70 -4.15
N GLY A 160 -1.54 -10.53 -3.63
CA GLY A 160 -0.57 -9.56 -3.13
C GLY A 160 0.28 -10.12 -2.00
N ILE A 161 -0.34 -10.81 -1.05
CA ILE A 161 0.38 -11.45 0.07
C ILE A 161 1.43 -12.42 -0.47
N LYS A 162 1.07 -13.25 -1.46
CA LYS A 162 2.02 -14.18 -2.07
C LYS A 162 3.20 -13.47 -2.73
N LEU A 163 2.96 -12.32 -3.34
CA LEU A 163 4.02 -11.55 -3.98
C LEU A 163 4.95 -10.91 -2.95
N GLY A 164 4.43 -10.50 -1.81
CA GLY A 164 5.21 -9.82 -0.78
C GLY A 164 5.92 -10.76 0.20
N GLU A 165 5.33 -11.91 0.53
CA GLU A 165 5.87 -12.85 1.51
C GLU A 165 7.34 -13.23 1.32
N PRO A 166 7.83 -13.50 0.10
CA PRO A 166 9.23 -13.84 -0.09
C PRO A 166 10.22 -12.78 0.40
N PHE A 167 9.75 -11.55 0.55
CA PHE A 167 10.58 -10.41 0.96
C PHE A 167 10.25 -9.93 2.38
N LYS A 168 9.57 -10.75 3.14
CA LYS A 168 9.21 -10.46 4.52
C LYS A 168 10.46 -10.18 5.35
N GLY A 169 10.42 -9.10 6.13
CA GLY A 169 11.57 -8.70 6.91
C GLY A 169 11.30 -7.97 8.21
#